data_05ecd6f578215f296125ab8fdf5ae784
#
_entry.id   05ecd6f578215f296125ab8fdf5ae784
#
_cell.length_a   1.000
_cell.length_b   1.000
_cell.length_c   1.000
_cell.angle_alpha   90.00
_cell.angle_beta   90.00
_cell.angle_gamma   90.00
#
_symmetry.space_group_name_H-M   'P 1'
#
loop_
_entity.id
_entity.type
_entity.pdbx_description
1 polymer ?
#
loop_
_entity_poly.entity_id
_entity_poly.type
_entity_poly.pdbx_seq_one_letter_code
_entity_poly.pdbx_strand_id
1 'polypeptide(L)'
;MKKWMLAICLMFINEICQATDCFDLAGRDYKIDPDLLRAISWQESRYRVNAIGINPVTGYGSGLMQVDSQHFNELARYGIKPEHLTTDPCMNIYTGAYYLAIAFKKWGVTWEAVGA
;
A
#
# COMPACT_ATOMS: atom_id res chain seq x y z
N MET A 1 12.96 5.85 36.47
CA MET A 1 13.05 6.75 35.29
C MET A 1 13.51 6.02 34.05
N LYS A 2 14.56 5.19 34.09
CA LYS A 2 15.03 4.47 32.89
C LYS A 2 14.01 3.52 32.27
N LYS A 3 13.12 2.91 33.07
CA LYS A 3 12.06 2.00 32.59
C LYS A 3 10.95 2.72 31.82
N TRP A 4 10.67 3.98 32.14
CA TRP A 4 9.62 4.77 31.45
C TRP A 4 10.08 5.26 30.07
N MET A 5 11.36 5.64 29.94
CA MET A 5 11.92 6.07 28.66
C MET A 5 12.00 4.92 27.65
N LEU A 6 12.30 3.70 28.11
CA LEU A 6 12.28 2.50 27.26
C LEU A 6 10.88 2.16 26.77
N ALA A 7 9.84 2.30 27.60
CA ALA A 7 8.46 2.05 27.20
C ALA A 7 7.97 3.04 26.14
N ILE A 8 8.34 4.32 26.23
CA ILE A 8 7.99 5.35 25.25
C ILE A 8 8.66 5.07 23.89
N CYS A 9 9.95 4.71 23.89
CA CYS A 9 10.66 4.35 22.67
C CYS A 9 10.07 3.12 21.98
N LEU A 10 9.62 2.12 22.75
CA LEU A 10 8.99 0.90 22.21
C LEU A 10 7.63 1.20 21.57
N MET A 11 6.86 2.16 22.06
CA MET A 11 5.59 2.56 21.47
C MET A 11 5.77 3.20 20.09
N PHE A 12 6.78 4.05 19.90
CA PHE A 12 7.09 4.65 18.59
C PHE A 12 7.60 3.61 17.58
N ILE A 13 8.40 2.66 18.02
CA ILE A 13 8.91 1.57 17.18
C ILE A 13 7.77 0.69 16.68
N ASN A 14 6.73 0.43 17.49
CA ASN A 14 5.58 -0.38 17.10
C ASN A 14 4.78 0.21 15.92
N GLU A 15 4.59 1.52 15.86
CA GLU A 15 3.87 2.16 14.75
C GLU A 15 4.63 2.04 13.43
N ILE A 16 5.95 2.21 13.47
CA ILE A 16 6.81 2.05 12.29
C ILE A 16 6.84 0.58 11.84
N CYS A 17 6.90 -0.37 12.77
CA CYS A 17 6.90 -1.81 12.49
C CYS A 17 5.61 -2.27 11.83
N GLN A 18 4.43 -1.71 12.16
CA GLN A 18 3.15 -2.12 11.56
C GLN A 18 3.10 -1.89 10.06
N ALA A 19 3.53 -0.75 9.56
CA ALA A 19 3.56 -0.48 8.12
C ALA A 19 4.54 -1.40 7.39
N THR A 20 5.72 -1.67 8.01
CA THR A 20 6.73 -2.59 7.48
C THR A 20 6.19 -4.02 7.43
N ASP A 21 5.51 -4.45 8.51
CA ASP A 21 4.90 -5.78 8.59
C ASP A 21 3.80 -5.98 7.54
N CYS A 22 3.05 -4.94 7.18
CA CYS A 22 2.03 -5.03 6.14
C CYS A 22 2.61 -5.26 4.76
N PHE A 23 3.78 -4.72 4.43
CA PHE A 23 4.48 -5.07 3.19
C PHE A 23 4.88 -6.55 3.19
N ASP A 24 5.42 -7.04 4.29
CA ASP A 24 5.81 -8.44 4.43
C ASP A 24 4.59 -9.36 4.34
N LEU A 25 3.51 -9.03 5.04
CA LEU A 25 2.29 -9.83 5.05
C LEU A 25 1.60 -9.85 3.68
N ALA A 26 1.45 -8.70 3.04
CA ALA A 26 0.85 -8.60 1.72
C ALA A 26 1.68 -9.34 0.68
N GLY A 27 3.00 -9.20 0.74
CA GLY A 27 3.91 -9.93 -0.13
C GLY A 27 3.79 -11.43 0.02
N ARG A 28 3.70 -11.92 1.26
CA ARG A 28 3.46 -13.33 1.54
C ARG A 28 2.13 -13.80 0.95
N ASP A 29 1.05 -13.07 1.20
CA ASP A 29 -0.31 -13.48 0.85
C ASP A 29 -0.54 -13.45 -0.67
N TYR A 30 0.09 -12.50 -1.37
CA TYR A 30 -0.03 -12.37 -2.82
C TYR A 30 1.18 -12.93 -3.59
N LYS A 31 2.16 -13.51 -2.90
CA LYS A 31 3.37 -14.07 -3.51
C LYS A 31 4.13 -13.05 -4.34
N ILE A 32 4.30 -11.87 -3.77
CA ILE A 32 5.07 -10.76 -4.35
C ILE A 32 6.22 -10.46 -3.39
N ASP A 33 7.40 -10.20 -3.94
CA ASP A 33 8.54 -9.78 -3.12
C ASP A 33 8.16 -8.52 -2.32
N PRO A 34 8.21 -8.54 -0.98
CA PRO A 34 7.89 -7.38 -0.17
C PRO A 34 8.74 -6.16 -0.48
N ASP A 35 9.99 -6.37 -0.88
CA ASP A 35 10.88 -5.26 -1.27
C ASP A 35 10.41 -4.58 -2.55
N LEU A 36 9.81 -5.33 -3.46
CA LEU A 36 9.17 -4.73 -4.64
C LEU A 36 7.97 -3.85 -4.24
N LEU A 37 7.14 -4.32 -3.33
CA LEU A 37 6.02 -3.52 -2.80
C LEU A 37 6.53 -2.23 -2.12
N ARG A 38 7.61 -2.32 -1.35
CA ARG A 38 8.24 -1.14 -0.72
C ARG A 38 8.78 -0.18 -1.77
N ALA A 39 9.44 -0.69 -2.80
CA ALA A 39 9.98 0.14 -3.88
C ALA A 39 8.87 0.86 -4.65
N ILE A 40 7.78 0.18 -4.95
CA ILE A 40 6.61 0.78 -5.60
C ILE A 40 6.01 1.88 -4.71
N SER A 41 5.82 1.62 -3.42
CA SER A 41 5.29 2.60 -2.49
C SER A 41 6.19 3.84 -2.38
N TRP A 42 7.49 3.64 -2.37
CA TRP A 42 8.42 4.77 -2.39
C TRP A 42 8.29 5.60 -3.67
N GLN A 43 8.23 4.94 -4.82
CA GLN A 43 8.08 5.60 -6.12
C GLN A 43 6.75 6.34 -6.22
N GLU A 44 5.66 5.74 -5.75
CA GLU A 44 4.31 6.27 -5.91
C GLU A 44 3.99 7.40 -4.94
N SER A 45 4.39 7.27 -3.69
CA SER A 45 3.95 8.19 -2.62
C SER A 45 5.06 8.73 -1.75
N ARG A 46 6.30 8.26 -1.88
CA ARG A 46 7.38 8.52 -0.95
C ARG A 46 7.01 8.15 0.49
N TYR A 47 6.27 7.04 0.63
CA TYR A 47 5.75 6.53 1.90
C TYR A 47 4.78 7.49 2.61
N ARG A 48 4.11 8.36 1.87
CA ARG A 48 3.10 9.23 2.45
C ARG A 48 1.74 8.55 2.46
N VAL A 49 1.23 8.29 3.66
CA VAL A 49 -0.03 7.55 3.87
C VAL A 49 -1.22 8.23 3.21
N ASN A 50 -1.27 9.56 3.22
CA ASN A 50 -2.39 10.36 2.71
C ASN A 50 -2.13 10.98 1.34
N ALA A 51 -1.15 10.49 0.59
CA ALA A 51 -0.81 11.05 -0.72
C ALA A 51 -1.97 10.93 -1.72
N ILE A 52 -2.22 11.99 -2.46
CA ILE A 52 -3.15 12.02 -3.59
C ILE A 52 -2.36 12.46 -4.83
N GLY A 53 -2.36 11.62 -5.87
CA GLY A 53 -1.67 11.90 -7.13
C GLY A 53 -2.63 11.93 -8.29
N ILE A 54 -2.63 13.02 -9.07
CA ILE A 54 -3.52 13.15 -10.22
C ILE A 54 -3.03 12.24 -11.36
N ASN A 55 -3.96 11.46 -11.92
CA ASN A 55 -3.76 10.71 -13.15
C ASN A 55 -4.74 11.26 -14.19
N PRO A 56 -4.25 11.96 -15.22
CA PRO A 56 -5.14 12.62 -16.18
C PRO A 56 -5.98 11.65 -17.02
N VAL A 57 -5.62 10.37 -17.05
CA VAL A 57 -6.34 9.36 -17.84
C VAL A 57 -7.44 8.67 -17.03
N THR A 58 -7.13 8.28 -15.76
CA THR A 58 -8.02 7.42 -14.97
C THR A 58 -8.63 8.12 -13.75
N GLY A 59 -8.10 9.30 -13.34
CA GLY A 59 -8.59 10.05 -12.19
C GLY A 59 -7.47 10.41 -11.22
N TYR A 60 -7.35 9.68 -10.10
CA TYR A 60 -6.31 9.95 -9.12
C TYR A 60 -5.94 8.69 -8.35
N GLY A 61 -4.71 8.68 -7.81
CA GLY A 61 -4.21 7.64 -6.94
C GLY A 61 -4.27 8.05 -5.49
N SER A 62 -4.50 7.11 -4.60
CA SER A 62 -4.67 7.33 -3.16
C SER A 62 -3.67 6.52 -2.34
N GLY A 63 -3.01 7.21 -1.41
CA GLY A 63 -2.20 6.60 -0.36
C GLY A 63 -0.88 6.00 -0.81
N LEU A 64 -0.34 5.12 0.01
CA LEU A 64 1.01 4.56 -0.14
C LEU A 64 1.27 3.94 -1.51
N MET A 65 0.34 3.13 -2.00
CA MET A 65 0.48 2.41 -3.28
C MET A 65 -0.20 3.13 -4.44
N GLN A 66 -0.77 4.32 -4.21
CA GLN A 66 -1.50 5.10 -5.21
C GLN A 66 -2.57 4.26 -5.90
N VAL A 67 -3.48 3.71 -5.09
CA VAL A 67 -4.64 2.96 -5.60
C VAL A 67 -5.52 3.89 -6.42
N ASP A 68 -5.74 3.53 -7.68
CA ASP A 68 -6.42 4.39 -8.64
C ASP A 68 -7.92 4.47 -8.39
N SER A 69 -8.48 5.66 -8.55
CA SER A 69 -9.91 5.92 -8.34
C SER A 69 -10.83 5.11 -9.27
N GLN A 70 -10.34 4.63 -10.40
CA GLN A 70 -11.11 3.75 -11.27
C GLN A 70 -11.54 2.45 -10.59
N HIS A 71 -10.86 2.04 -9.51
CA HIS A 71 -11.14 0.81 -8.76
C HIS A 71 -12.15 1.01 -7.62
N PHE A 72 -12.57 2.23 -7.33
CA PHE A 72 -13.38 2.53 -6.15
C PHE A 72 -14.74 1.83 -6.14
N ASN A 73 -15.39 1.71 -7.30
CA ASN A 73 -16.67 1.01 -7.39
C ASN A 73 -16.55 -0.48 -7.09
N GLU A 74 -15.49 -1.11 -7.58
CA GLU A 74 -15.20 -2.51 -7.27
C GLU A 74 -14.85 -2.69 -5.79
N LEU A 75 -14.00 -1.83 -5.25
CA LEU A 75 -13.57 -1.91 -3.86
C LEU A 75 -14.74 -1.71 -2.87
N ALA A 76 -15.73 -0.90 -3.24
CA ALA A 76 -16.93 -0.71 -2.43
C ALA A 76 -17.68 -2.02 -2.18
N ARG A 77 -17.64 -2.96 -3.10
CA ARG A 77 -18.24 -4.29 -2.94
C ARG A 77 -17.60 -5.10 -1.81
N TYR A 78 -16.34 -4.81 -1.50
CA TYR A 78 -15.60 -5.45 -0.41
C TYR A 78 -15.60 -4.61 0.87
N GLY A 79 -16.41 -3.54 0.91
CA GLY A 79 -16.47 -2.66 2.07
C GLY A 79 -15.28 -1.71 2.21
N ILE A 80 -14.47 -1.56 1.18
CA ILE A 80 -13.31 -0.66 1.17
C ILE A 80 -13.75 0.69 0.61
N LYS A 81 -13.72 1.72 1.46
CA LYS A 81 -14.10 3.09 1.08
C LYS A 81 -12.88 3.90 0.68
N PRO A 82 -13.04 4.94 -0.17
CA PRO A 82 -11.90 5.78 -0.56
C PRO A 82 -11.11 6.35 0.61
N GLU A 83 -11.78 6.79 1.67
CA GLU A 83 -11.12 7.34 2.86
C GLU A 83 -10.23 6.33 3.59
N HIS A 84 -10.52 5.04 3.51
CA HIS A 84 -9.66 4.00 4.08
C HIS A 84 -8.29 3.96 3.39
N LEU A 85 -8.24 4.29 2.12
CA LEU A 85 -7.01 4.22 1.33
C LEU A 85 -6.00 5.32 1.68
N THR A 86 -6.46 6.39 2.33
CA THR A 86 -5.59 7.50 2.78
C THR A 86 -5.41 7.56 4.28
N THR A 87 -6.05 6.66 5.04
CA THR A 87 -5.97 6.64 6.50
C THR A 87 -5.51 5.32 7.08
N ASP A 88 -5.63 4.23 6.34
CA ASP A 88 -5.25 2.88 6.76
C ASP A 88 -4.10 2.36 5.89
N PRO A 89 -2.85 2.42 6.37
CA PRO A 89 -1.70 1.97 5.60
C PRO A 89 -1.78 0.52 5.16
N CYS A 90 -2.20 -0.38 6.05
CA CYS A 90 -2.30 -1.80 5.74
C CYS A 90 -3.37 -2.08 4.68
N MET A 91 -4.52 -1.44 4.78
CA MET A 91 -5.57 -1.55 3.77
C MET A 91 -5.07 -1.13 2.40
N ASN A 92 -4.34 -0.02 2.35
CA ASN A 92 -3.77 0.50 1.09
C ASN A 92 -2.75 -0.47 0.50
N ILE A 93 -1.82 -0.96 1.31
CA ILE A 93 -0.76 -1.89 0.87
C ILE A 93 -1.38 -3.19 0.35
N TYR A 94 -2.32 -3.77 1.07
CA TYR A 94 -3.03 -4.98 0.63
C TYR A 94 -3.80 -4.76 -0.66
N THR A 95 -4.49 -3.64 -0.79
CA THR A 95 -5.24 -3.29 -1.99
C THR A 95 -4.31 -3.12 -3.20
N GLY A 96 -3.21 -2.43 -3.02
CA GLY A 96 -2.19 -2.27 -4.07
C GLY A 96 -1.58 -3.61 -4.49
N ALA A 97 -1.26 -4.46 -3.52
CA ALA A 97 -0.72 -5.80 -3.79
C ALA A 97 -1.73 -6.67 -4.54
N TYR A 98 -3.01 -6.59 -4.20
CA TYR A 98 -4.08 -7.29 -4.89
C TYR A 98 -4.12 -6.92 -6.39
N TYR A 99 -4.12 -5.64 -6.73
CA TYR A 99 -4.14 -5.20 -8.13
C TYR A 99 -2.84 -5.54 -8.86
N LEU A 100 -1.72 -5.46 -8.18
CA LEU A 100 -0.44 -5.87 -8.76
C LEU A 100 -0.41 -7.37 -9.06
N ALA A 101 -0.96 -8.20 -8.17
CA ALA A 101 -1.08 -9.64 -8.39
C ALA A 101 -1.93 -9.96 -9.62
N ILE A 102 -3.02 -9.23 -9.82
CA ILE A 102 -3.87 -9.36 -11.02
C ILE A 102 -3.07 -9.00 -12.28
N ALA A 103 -2.33 -7.90 -12.24
CA ALA A 103 -1.50 -7.47 -13.36
C ALA A 103 -0.42 -8.50 -13.68
N PHE A 104 0.21 -9.09 -12.68
CA PHE A 104 1.21 -10.15 -12.87
C PHE A 104 0.60 -11.41 -13.48
N LYS A 105 -0.62 -11.75 -13.14
CA LYS A 105 -1.35 -12.87 -13.77
C LYS A 105 -1.59 -12.60 -15.26
N LYS A 106 -1.93 -11.37 -15.61
CA LYS A 106 -2.30 -10.98 -16.96
C LYS A 106 -1.07 -10.75 -17.84
N TRP A 107 -0.03 -10.10 -17.34
CA TRP A 107 1.12 -9.62 -18.10
C TRP A 107 2.43 -10.33 -17.78
N GLY A 108 2.44 -11.24 -16.77
CA GLY A 108 3.64 -11.81 -16.21
C GLY A 108 4.31 -10.82 -15.24
N VAL A 109 5.39 -11.27 -14.59
CA VAL A 109 6.17 -10.42 -13.67
C VAL A 109 7.12 -9.55 -14.49
N THR A 110 6.61 -8.42 -14.97
CA THR A 110 7.29 -7.48 -15.86
C THR A 110 7.09 -6.05 -15.42
N TRP A 111 7.90 -5.15 -15.94
CA TRP A 111 7.73 -3.72 -15.69
C TRP A 111 6.41 -3.18 -16.29
N GLU A 112 5.95 -3.75 -17.39
CA GLU A 112 4.65 -3.42 -17.98
C GLU A 112 3.52 -3.70 -17.02
N ALA A 113 3.57 -4.83 -16.29
CA ALA A 113 2.57 -5.18 -15.29
C ALA A 113 2.56 -4.16 -14.14
N VAL A 114 3.73 -3.69 -13.69
CA VAL A 114 3.85 -2.68 -12.64
C VAL A 114 3.22 -1.36 -13.09
N GLY A 115 3.34 -1.00 -14.36
CA GLY A 115 2.78 0.22 -14.93
C GLY A 115 1.30 0.12 -15.31
N ALA A 116 0.78 -1.09 -15.31
CA ALA A 116 -0.63 -1.30 -15.61
C ALA A 116 -1.50 -0.98 -14.39
#